data_a751a6bc92b31a38f119802a4c37eee8
#
_entry.id   a751a6bc92b31a38f119802a4c37eee8
#
_cell.length_a   1.000
_cell.length_b   1.000
_cell.length_c   1.000
_cell.angle_alpha   90.00
_cell.angle_beta   90.00
_cell.angle_gamma   90.00
#
_symmetry.space_group_name_H-M   'P 1'
#
loop_
_entity.id
_entity.type
_entity.pdbx_description
1 polymer ?
#
loop_
_entity_poly.entity_id
_entity_poly.type
_entity_poly.pdbx_seq_one_letter_code
_entity_poly.pdbx_strand_id
1 'polypeptide(L)'
;MLEQTILEKINQLEQQILVHSIMYYRLGASIWDDFMYDRKAKELQSLIEANPDEFKASILYNDFKLFSWESGYDLPLWDSHYTAVAIWLVEYHKQQGGTV
;
A
#
# COMPACT_ATOMS: atom_id res chain seq x y z
N MET A 1 13.64 13.89 17.14
CA MET A 1 12.78 13.19 16.15
C MET A 1 13.03 11.69 16.28
N LEU A 2 11.97 10.93 16.34
CA LEU A 2 12.08 9.47 16.40
C LEU A 2 12.24 8.90 15.00
N GLU A 3 13.23 8.04 14.83
CA GLU A 3 13.40 7.34 13.58
C GLU A 3 12.36 6.22 13.46
N GLN A 4 11.86 6.04 12.26
CA GLN A 4 10.93 4.94 11.97
C GLN A 4 11.70 3.62 11.99
N THR A 5 11.18 2.62 12.71
CA THR A 5 11.77 1.28 12.72
C THR A 5 11.52 0.59 11.38
N ILE A 6 12.26 -0.49 11.12
CA ILE A 6 12.07 -1.30 9.91
C ILE A 6 10.66 -1.87 9.87
N LEU A 7 10.17 -2.40 10.99
CA LEU A 7 8.80 -2.93 11.06
C LEU A 7 7.75 -1.85 10.78
N GLU A 8 7.92 -0.66 11.35
CA GLU A 8 7.01 0.46 11.07
C GLU A 8 7.02 0.84 9.58
N LYS A 9 8.19 0.85 8.96
CA LYS A 9 8.31 1.16 7.54
C LYS A 9 7.64 0.10 6.68
N ILE A 10 7.81 -1.17 7.01
CA ILE A 10 7.15 -2.28 6.31
C ILE A 10 5.63 -2.14 6.44
N ASN A 11 5.13 -1.92 7.65
CA ASN A 11 3.69 -1.72 7.87
C ASN A 11 3.15 -0.54 7.06
N GLN A 12 3.88 0.57 7.03
CA GLN A 12 3.47 1.75 6.27
C GLN A 12 3.37 1.43 4.78
N LEU A 13 4.39 0.80 4.21
CA LEU A 13 4.39 0.47 2.78
C LEU A 13 3.31 -0.53 2.42
N GLU A 14 3.09 -1.56 3.26
CA GLU A 14 2.01 -2.53 3.04
C GLU A 14 0.66 -1.83 2.97
N GLN A 15 0.38 -0.96 3.94
CA GLN A 15 -0.89 -0.25 4.00
C GLN A 15 -1.06 0.72 2.83
N GLN A 16 0.00 1.43 2.47
CA GLN A 16 -0.04 2.35 1.33
C GLN A 16 -0.32 1.61 0.02
N ILE A 17 0.37 0.50 -0.20
CA ILE A 17 0.18 -0.29 -1.43
C ILE A 17 -1.23 -0.85 -1.49
N LEU A 18 -1.76 -1.37 -0.37
CA LEU A 18 -3.13 -1.86 -0.32
C LEU A 18 -4.14 -0.76 -0.64
N VAL A 19 -4.01 0.40 0.01
CA VAL A 19 -4.94 1.52 -0.19
C VAL A 19 -4.91 1.99 -1.65
N HIS A 20 -3.74 2.14 -2.24
CA HIS A 20 -3.63 2.58 -3.63
C HIS A 20 -4.09 1.51 -4.62
N SER A 21 -3.96 0.23 -4.27
CA SER A 21 -4.54 -0.86 -5.07
C SER A 21 -6.07 -0.81 -5.06
N ILE A 22 -6.67 -0.54 -3.89
CA ILE A 22 -8.12 -0.37 -3.78
C ILE A 22 -8.58 0.80 -4.66
N MET A 23 -7.89 1.93 -4.61
CA MET A 23 -8.22 3.07 -5.47
C MET A 23 -8.22 2.67 -6.94
N TYR A 24 -7.18 2.00 -7.38
CA TYR A 24 -7.00 1.63 -8.78
C TYR A 24 -8.05 0.61 -9.23
N TYR A 25 -8.22 -0.49 -8.49
CA TYR A 25 -9.05 -1.60 -8.93
C TYR A 25 -10.54 -1.43 -8.63
N ARG A 26 -10.90 -0.71 -7.56
CA ARG A 26 -12.28 -0.60 -7.14
C ARG A 26 -12.90 0.77 -7.34
N LEU A 27 -12.11 1.84 -7.21
CA LEU A 27 -12.63 3.20 -7.24
C LEU A 27 -12.37 3.89 -8.58
N GLY A 28 -11.60 3.25 -9.46
CA GLY A 28 -11.27 3.85 -10.74
C GLY A 28 -10.49 5.15 -10.59
N ALA A 29 -9.72 5.28 -9.51
CA ALA A 29 -8.97 6.48 -9.19
C ALA A 29 -7.50 6.14 -9.01
N SER A 30 -6.61 7.09 -9.31
CA SER A 30 -5.18 6.86 -9.20
C SER A 30 -4.49 8.15 -8.76
N ILE A 31 -4.07 8.21 -7.49
CA ILE A 31 -3.26 9.31 -6.98
C ILE A 31 -1.79 9.06 -7.30
N TRP A 32 -1.33 7.83 -7.12
CA TRP A 32 -0.02 7.41 -7.58
C TRP A 32 -0.11 7.03 -9.05
N ASP A 33 0.88 7.43 -9.86
CA ASP A 33 1.02 6.89 -11.20
C ASP A 33 1.66 5.49 -11.13
N ASP A 34 1.72 4.81 -12.27
CA ASP A 34 2.27 3.45 -12.34
C ASP A 34 3.74 3.41 -11.89
N PHE A 35 4.49 4.45 -12.20
CA PHE A 35 5.90 4.55 -11.80
C PHE A 35 6.04 4.62 -10.28
N MET A 36 5.22 5.43 -9.61
CA MET A 36 5.26 5.56 -8.16
C MET A 36 4.85 4.26 -7.48
N TYR A 37 3.77 3.62 -7.97
CA TYR A 37 3.32 2.34 -7.44
C TYR A 37 4.42 1.29 -7.54
N ASP A 38 5.04 1.17 -8.69
CA ASP A 38 6.11 0.21 -8.93
C ASP A 38 7.30 0.46 -8.01
N ARG A 39 7.68 1.71 -7.84
CA ARG A 39 8.80 2.10 -6.97
C ARG A 39 8.52 1.73 -5.52
N LYS A 40 7.30 1.97 -5.03
CA LYS A 40 6.90 1.62 -3.67
C LYS A 40 6.87 0.10 -3.46
N ALA A 41 6.36 -0.63 -4.44
CA ALA A 41 6.34 -2.09 -4.37
C ALA A 41 7.76 -2.67 -4.31
N LYS A 42 8.68 -2.13 -5.11
CA LYS A 42 10.09 -2.56 -5.09
C LYS A 42 10.78 -2.21 -3.79
N GLU A 43 10.50 -1.04 -3.22
CA GLU A 43 11.01 -0.65 -1.91
C GLU A 43 10.57 -1.63 -0.84
N LEU A 44 9.29 -1.98 -0.81
CA LEU A 44 8.77 -2.95 0.13
C LEU A 44 9.40 -4.32 -0.07
N GLN A 45 9.51 -4.78 -1.31
CA GLN A 45 10.13 -6.06 -1.62
C GLN A 45 11.57 -6.12 -1.09
N SER A 46 12.34 -5.07 -1.29
CA SER A 46 13.72 -5.00 -0.81
C SER A 46 13.80 -5.07 0.71
N LEU A 47 12.91 -4.36 1.41
CA LEU A 47 12.85 -4.39 2.87
C LEU A 47 12.48 -5.77 3.40
N ILE A 48 11.52 -6.44 2.77
CA ILE A 48 11.07 -7.76 3.16
C ILE A 48 12.20 -8.78 2.98
N GLU A 49 12.89 -8.73 1.88
CA GLU A 49 13.99 -9.67 1.58
C GLU A 49 15.16 -9.48 2.54
N ALA A 50 15.44 -8.25 2.94
CA ALA A 50 16.52 -7.93 3.86
C ALA A 50 16.12 -8.16 5.33
N ASN A 51 14.82 -8.18 5.64
CA ASN A 51 14.32 -8.22 7.02
C ASN A 51 13.14 -9.20 7.17
N PRO A 52 13.39 -10.51 6.95
CA PRO A 52 12.29 -11.49 6.96
C PRO A 52 11.60 -11.64 8.30
N ASP A 53 12.29 -11.44 9.42
CA ASP A 53 11.68 -11.56 10.74
C ASP A 53 10.72 -10.41 11.01
N GLU A 54 11.10 -9.19 10.65
CA GLU A 54 10.23 -8.01 10.76
C GLU A 54 9.01 -8.17 9.86
N PHE A 55 9.19 -8.71 8.67
CA PHE A 55 8.07 -8.97 7.77
C PHE A 55 7.05 -9.91 8.39
N LYS A 56 7.50 -10.99 9.04
CA LYS A 56 6.60 -11.94 9.71
C LYS A 56 5.77 -11.30 10.81
N ALA A 57 6.28 -10.23 11.42
CA ALA A 57 5.60 -9.49 12.47
C ALA A 57 4.72 -8.37 11.92
N SER A 58 4.71 -8.13 10.61
CA SER A 58 3.98 -7.02 10.01
C SER A 58 2.46 -7.24 10.06
N ILE A 59 1.72 -6.13 10.05
CA ILE A 59 0.24 -6.15 10.17
C ILE A 59 -0.39 -6.92 9.03
N LEU A 60 0.11 -6.79 7.80
CA LEU A 60 -0.46 -7.40 6.61
C LEU A 60 0.38 -8.56 6.09
N TYR A 61 1.15 -9.21 6.96
CA TYR A 61 2.00 -10.32 6.54
C TYR A 61 1.24 -11.40 5.77
N ASN A 62 0.07 -11.82 6.28
CA ASN A 62 -0.70 -12.89 5.66
C ASN A 62 -1.16 -12.54 4.24
N ASP A 63 -1.37 -11.25 3.98
CA ASP A 63 -1.81 -10.77 2.67
C ASP A 63 -0.64 -10.60 1.71
N PHE A 64 0.54 -10.22 2.22
CA PHE A 64 1.69 -9.91 1.39
C PHE A 64 2.65 -11.08 1.18
N LYS A 65 2.57 -12.14 1.97
CA LYS A 65 3.46 -13.30 1.82
C LYS A 65 3.31 -13.99 0.46
N LEU A 66 2.14 -13.87 -0.17
CA LEU A 66 1.85 -14.41 -1.49
C LEU A 66 1.61 -13.31 -2.53
N PHE A 67 2.01 -12.09 -2.21
CA PHE A 67 1.76 -10.93 -3.05
C PHE A 67 2.51 -11.04 -4.37
N SER A 68 1.80 -10.74 -5.47
CA SER A 68 2.42 -10.58 -6.78
C SER A 68 2.97 -9.17 -6.89
N TRP A 69 4.28 -9.03 -7.03
CA TRP A 69 4.95 -7.72 -7.11
C TRP A 69 4.63 -6.98 -8.41
N GLU A 70 4.03 -7.66 -9.38
CA GLU A 70 3.63 -7.06 -10.65
C GLU A 70 2.27 -6.39 -10.58
N SER A 71 1.42 -6.80 -9.61
CA SER A 71 0.05 -6.33 -9.51
C SER A 71 -0.45 -6.44 -8.08
N GLY A 72 -1.28 -5.48 -7.65
CA GLY A 72 -1.94 -5.53 -6.36
C GLY A 72 -3.27 -6.30 -6.35
N TYR A 73 -3.58 -7.03 -7.42
CA TYR A 73 -4.88 -7.67 -7.58
C TYR A 73 -5.17 -8.74 -6.51
N ASP A 74 -4.12 -9.43 -6.03
CA ASP A 74 -4.27 -10.50 -5.05
C ASP A 74 -4.40 -10.01 -3.60
N LEU A 75 -4.35 -8.71 -3.37
CA LEU A 75 -4.49 -8.12 -2.05
C LEU A 75 -5.96 -8.11 -1.60
N PRO A 76 -6.23 -7.89 -0.28
CA PRO A 76 -7.60 -7.85 0.23
C PRO A 76 -8.30 -6.55 -0.16
N LEU A 77 -8.62 -6.40 -1.44
CA LEU A 77 -9.19 -5.18 -2.02
C LEU A 77 -10.60 -4.85 -1.47
N TRP A 78 -11.23 -5.79 -0.79
CA TRP A 78 -12.59 -5.62 -0.24
C TRP A 78 -12.60 -5.37 1.27
N ASP A 79 -11.43 -5.16 1.87
CA ASP A 79 -11.33 -4.81 3.29
C ASP A 79 -12.06 -3.48 3.54
N SER A 80 -12.99 -3.47 4.50
CA SER A 80 -13.84 -2.30 4.74
C SER A 80 -13.08 -1.13 5.33
N HIS A 81 -12.13 -1.38 6.22
CA HIS A 81 -11.31 -0.33 6.83
C HIS A 81 -10.47 0.39 5.78
N TYR A 82 -9.72 -0.37 4.99
CA TYR A 82 -8.83 0.22 3.98
C TYR A 82 -9.63 0.81 2.81
N THR A 83 -10.80 0.27 2.51
CA THR A 83 -11.71 0.88 1.54
C THR A 83 -12.14 2.28 2.00
N ALA A 84 -12.49 2.41 3.28
CA ALA A 84 -12.86 3.72 3.84
C ALA A 84 -11.70 4.72 3.77
N VAL A 85 -10.48 4.26 4.07
CA VAL A 85 -9.28 5.09 3.95
C VAL A 85 -9.07 5.53 2.50
N ALA A 86 -9.23 4.62 1.55
CA ALA A 86 -9.07 4.92 0.12
C ALA A 86 -10.07 5.97 -0.34
N ILE A 87 -11.33 5.83 0.04
CA ILE A 87 -12.39 6.80 -0.30
C ILE A 87 -12.04 8.17 0.27
N TRP A 88 -11.63 8.21 1.53
CA TRP A 88 -11.27 9.47 2.18
C TRP A 88 -10.12 10.16 1.44
N LEU A 89 -9.10 9.41 1.06
CA LEU A 89 -7.95 9.98 0.35
C LEU A 89 -8.33 10.52 -1.03
N VAL A 90 -9.18 9.81 -1.76
CA VAL A 90 -9.68 10.28 -3.07
C VAL A 90 -10.43 11.60 -2.91
N GLU A 91 -11.33 11.67 -1.93
CA GLU A 91 -12.10 12.88 -1.67
C GLU A 91 -11.21 14.04 -1.22
N TYR A 92 -10.25 13.77 -0.34
CA TYR A 92 -9.30 14.77 0.12
C TYR A 92 -8.47 15.30 -1.07
N HIS A 93 -8.00 14.42 -1.94
CA HIS A 93 -7.22 14.81 -3.11
C HIS A 93 -8.01 15.72 -4.03
N LYS A 94 -9.28 15.40 -4.27
CA LYS A 94 -10.19 16.26 -5.06
C LYS A 94 -10.36 17.64 -4.43
N GLN A 95 -10.53 17.71 -3.11
CA GLN A 95 -10.69 18.96 -2.38
C GLN A 95 -9.45 19.84 -2.49
N GLN A 96 -8.28 19.25 -2.66
CA GLN A 96 -7.03 19.98 -2.84
C GLN A 96 -6.78 20.37 -4.31
N GLY A 97 -7.79 20.23 -5.17
CA GLY A 97 -7.66 20.57 -6.58
C GLY A 97 -7.03 19.51 -7.45
N GLY A 98 -6.87 18.31 -6.90
CA GLY A 98 -6.30 17.18 -7.65
C GLY A 98 -7.32 16.55 -8.58
N THR A 99 -6.83 15.80 -9.56
CA THR A 99 -7.65 14.97 -10.44
C THR A 99 -7.32 13.50 -10.20
N VAL A 100 -8.33 12.68 -10.30
CA VAL A 100 -8.16 11.23 -10.12
C VAL A 100 -8.70 10.47 -11.33
#